data_05c5826011ac4b2b6bb5269cf3cb0510
#
_entry.id   05c5826011ac4b2b6bb5269cf3cb0510
#
_cell.length_a   1.000
_cell.length_b   1.000
_cell.length_c   1.000
_cell.angle_alpha   90.00
_cell.angle_beta   90.00
_cell.angle_gamma   90.00
#
_symmetry.space_group_name_H-M   'P 1'
#
loop_
_entity.id
_entity.type
_entity.pdbx_description
1 polymer ?
#
loop_
_entity_poly.entity_id
_entity_poly.type
_entity_poly.pdbx_seq_one_letter_code
_entity_poly.pdbx_strand_id
1 'polypeptide(L)'
;MNHIRIDAFRGEYFFLSSFYPAQVACDGLTCQNNEAAFQAQKVLDPEAKKAFTALGPKEAKHRGRQVPLRPDWEKVKNGIMEEIVRAKFLQNGDLKEKLLSTGDALLIEGNTWNDRCWGVDKRSRTGKNYLGQILMKVRSELRNSTSENGNPPEDPAS
;
A
#
# COMPACT_ATOMS: atom_id res chain seq x y z
N MET A 1 -8.05 -21.04 -16.67
CA MET A 1 -7.64 -20.75 -15.30
C MET A 1 -8.57 -19.76 -14.65
N ASN A 2 -9.11 -20.15 -13.52
CA ASN A 2 -10.02 -19.27 -12.80
C ASN A 2 -9.22 -18.23 -12.04
N HIS A 3 -9.43 -16.97 -12.41
CA HIS A 3 -8.85 -15.88 -11.65
C HIS A 3 -9.62 -15.70 -10.36
N ILE A 4 -8.96 -15.91 -9.24
CA ILE A 4 -9.53 -15.66 -7.94
C ILE A 4 -9.66 -14.15 -7.78
N ARG A 5 -10.73 -13.74 -7.14
CA ARG A 5 -11.00 -12.33 -6.90
C ARG A 5 -11.01 -12.08 -5.39
N ILE A 6 -10.13 -11.22 -4.94
CA ILE A 6 -10.10 -10.79 -3.54
C ILE A 6 -10.68 -9.39 -3.52
N ASP A 7 -11.91 -9.26 -3.06
CA ASP A 7 -12.66 -8.00 -3.14
C ASP A 7 -12.95 -7.36 -1.79
N ALA A 8 -12.25 -7.79 -0.75
CA ALA A 8 -12.29 -7.16 0.56
C ALA A 8 -10.98 -7.46 1.28
N PHE A 9 -10.36 -6.41 1.83
CA PHE A 9 -9.08 -6.55 2.54
C PHE A 9 -9.33 -6.71 4.04
N ARG A 10 -9.85 -7.87 4.41
CA ARG A 10 -10.12 -8.26 5.80
C ARG A 10 -9.95 -9.76 5.97
N GLY A 11 -10.04 -10.21 7.22
CA GLY A 11 -9.79 -11.62 7.53
C GLY A 11 -8.37 -11.99 7.16
N GLU A 12 -8.20 -13.08 6.45
CA GLU A 12 -6.87 -13.51 6.00
C GLU A 12 -6.21 -12.53 5.03
N TYR A 13 -6.99 -11.64 4.41
CA TYR A 13 -6.47 -10.64 3.47
C TYR A 13 -6.34 -9.24 4.07
N PHE A 14 -6.49 -9.12 5.38
CA PHE A 14 -6.32 -7.83 6.05
C PHE A 14 -4.93 -7.24 5.84
N PHE A 15 -3.94 -8.09 5.63
CA PHE A 15 -2.57 -7.61 5.38
C PHE A 15 -2.45 -6.73 4.13
N LEU A 16 -3.42 -6.77 3.23
CA LEU A 16 -3.46 -5.91 2.04
C LEU A 16 -3.94 -4.50 2.36
N SER A 17 -4.62 -4.31 3.49
CA SER A 17 -5.17 -3.02 3.89
C SER A 17 -4.08 -2.08 4.40
N SER A 18 -4.21 -0.78 4.11
CA SER A 18 -3.35 0.24 4.71
C SER A 18 -3.52 0.34 6.22
N PHE A 19 -4.60 -0.20 6.76
CA PHE A 19 -4.86 -0.21 8.20
C PHE A 19 -4.14 -1.34 8.93
N TYR A 20 -3.60 -2.30 8.21
CA TYR A 20 -2.90 -3.44 8.81
C TYR A 20 -1.65 -2.98 9.56
N PRO A 21 -1.43 -3.45 10.81
CA PRO A 21 -0.23 -3.08 11.57
C PRO A 21 1.02 -3.65 10.91
N ALA A 22 1.84 -2.78 10.40
CA ALA A 22 3.12 -3.15 9.80
C ALA A 22 4.03 -1.95 9.86
N GLN A 23 5.21 -2.14 10.40
CA GLN A 23 6.19 -1.06 10.47
C GLN A 23 6.68 -0.75 9.07
N VAL A 24 6.64 0.53 8.71
CA VAL A 24 7.08 0.98 7.39
C VAL A 24 7.93 2.23 7.54
N ALA A 25 9.12 2.19 6.98
CA ALA A 25 10.03 3.33 6.94
C ALA A 25 10.03 3.91 5.54
N CYS A 26 9.69 5.16 5.41
CA CYS A 26 9.60 5.85 4.13
C CYS A 26 9.88 7.33 4.35
N ASP A 27 10.69 7.91 3.47
CA ASP A 27 11.03 9.34 3.52
C ASP A 27 11.58 9.77 4.90
N GLY A 28 12.40 8.92 5.52
CA GLY A 28 13.02 9.22 6.81
C GLY A 28 12.10 9.08 8.01
N LEU A 29 10.86 8.62 7.82
CA LEU A 29 9.88 8.41 8.88
C LEU A 29 9.59 6.93 9.04
N THR A 30 9.44 6.48 10.27
CA THR A 30 9.01 5.11 10.56
C THR A 30 7.62 5.18 11.19
N CYS A 31 6.64 4.64 10.48
CA CYS A 31 5.26 4.61 10.93
C CYS A 31 4.84 3.16 11.25
N GLN A 32 3.72 2.99 11.93
CA GLN A 32 3.26 1.69 12.41
C GLN A 32 2.22 1.05 11.50
N ASN A 33 1.83 1.75 10.44
CA ASN A 33 0.90 1.27 9.42
C ASN A 33 1.02 2.17 8.19
N ASN A 34 0.56 1.66 7.06
CA ASN A 34 0.64 2.42 5.81
C ASN A 34 -0.24 3.66 5.81
N GLU A 35 -1.37 3.61 6.49
CA GLU A 35 -2.27 4.78 6.55
C GLU A 35 -1.57 5.97 7.17
N ALA A 36 -0.88 5.77 8.30
CA ALA A 36 -0.13 6.84 8.96
C ALA A 36 1.00 7.37 8.06
N ALA A 37 1.73 6.47 7.40
CA ALA A 37 2.80 6.85 6.50
C ALA A 37 2.27 7.69 5.33
N PHE A 38 1.13 7.32 4.78
CA PHE A 38 0.49 8.04 3.67
C PHE A 38 -0.02 9.40 4.12
N GLN A 39 -0.75 9.44 5.24
CA GLN A 39 -1.32 10.70 5.73
C GLN A 39 -0.22 11.71 6.10
N ALA A 40 0.91 11.23 6.62
CA ALA A 40 2.04 12.10 6.94
C ALA A 40 2.56 12.86 5.72
N GLN A 41 2.41 12.30 4.54
CA GLN A 41 2.93 12.90 3.32
C GLN A 41 2.06 14.05 2.79
N LYS A 42 0.90 14.28 3.38
CA LYS A 42 0.03 15.40 3.01
C LYS A 42 0.63 16.76 3.36
N VAL A 43 1.58 16.78 4.29
CA VAL A 43 2.25 18.01 4.73
C VAL A 43 3.72 17.98 4.32
N LEU A 44 4.36 19.15 4.27
CA LEU A 44 5.76 19.25 3.91
C LEU A 44 6.66 19.46 5.13
N ASP A 45 6.12 20.04 6.21
CA ASP A 45 6.90 20.33 7.41
C ASP A 45 7.32 19.04 8.12
N PRO A 46 8.63 18.84 8.39
CA PRO A 46 9.10 17.61 9.04
C PRO A 46 8.51 17.36 10.42
N GLU A 47 8.28 18.40 11.20
CA GLU A 47 7.70 18.24 12.54
C GLU A 47 6.23 17.82 12.45
N ALA A 48 5.49 18.37 11.49
CA ALA A 48 4.11 17.95 11.25
C ALA A 48 4.03 16.49 10.81
N LYS A 49 4.98 16.03 9.98
CA LYS A 49 5.07 14.64 9.56
C LYS A 49 5.32 13.69 10.75
N LYS A 50 6.19 14.09 11.66
CA LYS A 50 6.54 13.26 12.83
C LYS A 50 5.34 12.96 13.71
N ALA A 51 4.34 13.84 13.70
CA ALA A 51 3.14 13.63 14.51
C ALA A 51 2.38 12.35 14.12
N PHE A 52 2.62 11.81 12.94
CA PHE A 52 1.95 10.60 12.46
C PHE A 52 2.66 9.30 12.87
N THR A 53 3.92 9.36 13.31
CA THR A 53 4.75 8.16 13.52
C THR A 53 4.24 7.21 14.59
N ALA A 54 3.46 7.69 15.56
CA ALA A 54 2.93 6.88 16.64
C ALA A 54 1.42 6.65 16.51
N LEU A 55 0.80 7.12 15.44
CA LEU A 55 -0.65 7.05 15.29
C LEU A 55 -1.12 5.70 14.75
N GLY A 56 -2.25 5.22 15.27
CA GLY A 56 -2.97 4.14 14.64
C GLY A 56 -3.61 4.62 13.35
N PRO A 57 -4.10 3.69 12.51
CA PRO A 57 -4.58 4.08 11.18
C PRO A 57 -5.84 4.96 11.22
N LYS A 58 -6.74 4.72 12.16
CA LYS A 58 -7.97 5.51 12.28
C LYS A 58 -7.65 6.95 12.70
N GLU A 59 -6.76 7.10 13.68
CA GLU A 59 -6.33 8.42 14.15
C GLU A 59 -5.57 9.16 13.05
N ALA A 60 -4.70 8.46 12.32
CA ALA A 60 -3.95 9.04 11.21
C ALA A 60 -4.88 9.56 10.12
N LYS A 61 -5.89 8.78 9.77
CA LYS A 61 -6.88 9.18 8.77
C LYS A 61 -7.65 10.42 9.22
N HIS A 62 -8.06 10.46 10.49
CA HIS A 62 -8.75 11.61 11.06
C HIS A 62 -7.86 12.86 11.03
N ARG A 63 -6.61 12.73 11.50
CA ARG A 63 -5.67 13.84 11.52
C ARG A 63 -5.35 14.35 10.12
N GLY A 64 -5.24 13.43 9.15
CA GLY A 64 -4.96 13.79 7.78
C GLY A 64 -6.04 14.65 7.12
N ARG A 65 -7.26 14.64 7.65
CA ARG A 65 -8.33 15.50 7.16
C ARG A 65 -8.24 16.91 7.70
N GLN A 66 -7.43 17.13 8.74
CA GLN A 66 -7.31 18.41 9.43
C GLN A 66 -6.08 19.20 9.07
N VAL A 67 -5.10 18.58 8.40
CA VAL A 67 -3.85 19.25 8.08
C VAL A 67 -3.99 20.11 6.83
N PRO A 68 -3.22 21.20 6.73
CA PRO A 68 -3.14 21.97 5.48
C PRO A 68 -2.45 21.11 4.43
N LEU A 69 -3.11 20.94 3.31
CA LEU A 69 -2.68 20.06 2.24
C LEU A 69 -1.55 20.70 1.43
N ARG A 70 -0.49 19.95 1.15
CA ARG A 70 0.56 20.42 0.26
C ARG A 70 -0.03 20.75 -1.11
N PRO A 71 0.48 21.79 -1.81
CA PRO A 71 -0.16 22.26 -3.04
C PRO A 71 -0.21 21.25 -4.18
N ASP A 72 0.77 20.33 -4.22
CA ASP A 72 0.90 19.35 -5.30
C ASP A 72 0.27 17.98 -4.97
N TRP A 73 -0.54 17.91 -3.90
CA TRP A 73 -1.05 16.62 -3.40
C TRP A 73 -1.72 15.77 -4.47
N GLU A 74 -2.60 16.38 -5.28
CA GLU A 74 -3.33 15.62 -6.30
C GLU A 74 -2.40 15.03 -7.37
N LYS A 75 -1.25 15.65 -7.59
CA LYS A 75 -0.27 15.17 -8.56
C LYS A 75 0.60 14.04 -8.01
N VAL A 76 0.89 14.06 -6.70
CA VAL A 76 1.89 13.17 -6.12
C VAL A 76 1.30 12.01 -5.32
N LYS A 77 0.04 12.07 -4.93
CA LYS A 77 -0.55 11.11 -3.99
C LYS A 77 -0.48 9.66 -4.46
N ASN A 78 -0.70 9.39 -5.73
CA ASN A 78 -0.67 8.01 -6.24
C ASN A 78 0.74 7.44 -6.23
N GLY A 79 1.73 8.22 -6.62
CA GLY A 79 3.13 7.80 -6.56
C GLY A 79 3.59 7.59 -5.12
N ILE A 80 3.15 8.43 -4.21
CA ILE A 80 3.45 8.29 -2.78
C ILE A 80 2.85 7.00 -2.24
N MET A 81 1.60 6.73 -2.56
CA MET A 81 0.95 5.48 -2.11
C MET A 81 1.70 4.26 -2.65
N GLU A 82 2.12 4.30 -3.90
CA GLU A 82 2.88 3.20 -4.50
C GLU A 82 4.20 2.96 -3.77
N GLU A 83 4.93 4.03 -3.45
CA GLU A 83 6.19 3.91 -2.71
C GLU A 83 5.98 3.33 -1.31
N ILE A 84 4.93 3.75 -0.62
CA ILE A 84 4.61 3.27 0.72
C ILE A 84 4.20 1.79 0.68
N VAL A 85 3.39 1.40 -0.28
CA VAL A 85 2.99 -0.01 -0.46
C VAL A 85 4.24 -0.86 -0.74
N ARG A 86 5.09 -0.40 -1.65
CA ARG A 86 6.33 -1.12 -1.97
C ARG A 86 7.22 -1.27 -0.74
N ALA A 87 7.37 -0.19 0.02
CA ALA A 87 8.18 -0.21 1.24
C ALA A 87 7.65 -1.24 2.25
N LYS A 88 6.34 -1.29 2.45
CA LYS A 88 5.71 -2.24 3.36
C LYS A 88 6.10 -3.68 3.02
N PHE A 89 5.98 -4.06 1.76
CA PHE A 89 6.21 -5.44 1.35
C PHE A 89 7.70 -5.77 1.18
N LEU A 90 8.54 -4.78 0.93
CA LEU A 90 9.98 -4.99 0.92
C LEU A 90 10.56 -5.10 2.33
N GLN A 91 10.00 -4.38 3.28
CA GLN A 91 10.52 -4.32 4.65
C GLN A 91 9.93 -5.39 5.57
N ASN A 92 8.89 -6.08 5.14
CA ASN A 92 8.22 -7.13 5.93
C ASN A 92 8.15 -8.40 5.10
N GLY A 93 9.16 -9.28 5.25
CA GLY A 93 9.30 -10.47 4.43
C GLY A 93 8.12 -11.44 4.50
N ASP A 94 7.50 -11.57 5.66
CA ASP A 94 6.31 -12.40 5.83
C ASP A 94 5.13 -11.86 5.02
N LEU A 95 4.99 -10.54 4.97
CA LEU A 95 3.93 -9.90 4.18
C LEU A 95 4.22 -9.99 2.69
N LYS A 96 5.50 -9.89 2.30
CA LYS A 96 5.90 -10.08 0.91
C LYS A 96 5.48 -11.47 0.43
N GLU A 97 5.74 -12.49 1.23
CA GLU A 97 5.37 -13.86 0.88
C GLU A 97 3.85 -14.03 0.76
N LYS A 98 3.10 -13.39 1.66
CA LYS A 98 1.64 -13.42 1.59
C LYS A 98 1.12 -12.75 0.33
N LEU A 99 1.70 -11.60 -0.05
CA LEU A 99 1.31 -10.93 -1.28
C LEU A 99 1.59 -11.80 -2.50
N LEU A 100 2.77 -12.40 -2.55
CA LEU A 100 3.12 -13.30 -3.64
C LEU A 100 2.21 -14.53 -3.69
N SER A 101 1.76 -15.02 -2.53
CA SER A 101 0.87 -16.19 -2.46
C SER A 101 -0.53 -15.91 -3.01
N THR A 102 -0.91 -14.64 -3.18
CA THR A 102 -2.19 -14.33 -3.83
C THR A 102 -2.16 -14.64 -5.33
N GLY A 103 -0.98 -14.96 -5.88
CA GLY A 103 -0.83 -15.40 -7.26
C GLY A 103 -1.28 -14.37 -8.27
N ASP A 104 -2.25 -14.74 -9.09
CA ASP A 104 -2.81 -13.86 -10.11
C ASP A 104 -4.19 -13.33 -9.72
N ALA A 105 -4.55 -13.40 -8.44
CA ALA A 105 -5.84 -12.92 -7.99
C ALA A 105 -6.01 -11.44 -8.30
N LEU A 106 -7.22 -11.07 -8.69
CA LEU A 106 -7.60 -9.67 -8.86
C LEU A 106 -7.78 -9.07 -7.45
N LEU A 107 -7.04 -8.01 -7.16
CA LEU A 107 -7.07 -7.37 -5.84
C LEU A 107 -7.91 -6.10 -5.91
N ILE A 108 -9.00 -6.07 -5.17
CA ILE A 108 -9.93 -4.94 -5.15
C ILE A 108 -10.15 -4.51 -3.70
N GLU A 109 -9.89 -3.24 -3.42
CA GLU A 109 -10.19 -2.66 -2.12
C GLU A 109 -11.68 -2.34 -2.09
N GLY A 110 -12.49 -3.36 -1.84
CA GLY A 110 -13.94 -3.20 -1.72
C GLY A 110 -14.30 -2.64 -0.36
N ASN A 111 -15.16 -1.61 -0.34
CA ASN A 111 -15.50 -0.94 0.89
C ASN A 111 -16.96 -0.51 0.93
N THR A 112 -17.43 -0.15 2.13
CA THR A 112 -18.80 0.31 2.37
C THR A 112 -18.86 1.77 2.80
N TRP A 113 -17.71 2.45 2.85
CA TRP A 113 -17.61 3.85 3.26
C TRP A 113 -17.41 4.81 2.11
N ASN A 114 -17.75 4.37 0.89
CA ASN A 114 -17.80 5.19 -0.32
C ASN A 114 -16.43 5.73 -0.77
N ASP A 115 -15.37 4.96 -0.55
CA ASP A 115 -14.07 5.29 -1.11
C ASP A 115 -13.99 4.77 -2.54
N ARG A 116 -14.13 5.67 -3.50
CA ARG A 116 -14.09 5.34 -4.93
C ARG A 116 -12.77 5.71 -5.57
N CYS A 117 -11.83 6.22 -4.79
CA CYS A 117 -10.50 6.56 -5.27
C CYS A 117 -9.55 5.37 -5.08
N TRP A 118 -9.31 5.00 -3.84
CA TRP A 118 -8.40 3.88 -3.53
C TRP A 118 -9.06 2.53 -3.72
N GLY A 119 -10.37 2.47 -3.64
CA GLY A 119 -11.11 1.24 -3.74
C GLY A 119 -12.34 1.34 -4.64
N VAL A 120 -13.24 0.41 -4.40
CA VAL A 120 -14.52 0.30 -5.08
C VAL A 120 -15.62 0.28 -4.02
N ASP A 121 -16.61 1.16 -4.17
CA ASP A 121 -17.77 1.16 -3.30
C ASP A 121 -18.65 -0.05 -3.62
N LYS A 122 -18.91 -0.87 -2.62
CA LYS A 122 -19.64 -2.13 -2.82
C LYS A 122 -21.10 -1.93 -3.22
N ARG A 123 -21.70 -0.82 -2.83
CA ARG A 123 -23.10 -0.52 -3.16
C ARG A 123 -23.27 -0.16 -4.62
N SER A 124 -22.50 0.82 -5.09
CA SER A 124 -22.58 1.29 -6.47
C SER A 124 -21.76 0.43 -7.43
N ARG A 125 -20.83 -0.37 -6.91
CA ARG A 125 -19.87 -1.15 -7.68
C ARG A 125 -18.97 -0.29 -8.57
N THR A 126 -18.71 0.94 -8.12
CA THR A 126 -17.90 1.91 -8.86
C THR A 126 -16.71 2.34 -8.02
N GLY A 127 -15.62 2.67 -8.70
CA GLY A 127 -14.41 3.16 -8.09
C GLY A 127 -13.21 2.84 -8.93
N LYS A 128 -12.15 3.61 -8.72
CA LYS A 128 -10.91 3.48 -9.51
C LYS A 128 -10.00 2.34 -9.02
N ASN A 129 -10.16 1.93 -7.77
CA ASN A 129 -9.38 0.84 -7.19
C ASN A 129 -7.87 1.07 -7.31
N TYR A 130 -7.41 2.31 -7.08
CA TYR A 130 -6.00 2.62 -7.22
C TYR A 130 -5.13 1.78 -6.28
N LEU A 131 -5.60 1.53 -5.05
CA LEU A 131 -4.84 0.70 -4.12
C LEU A 131 -4.70 -0.74 -4.63
N GLY A 132 -5.77 -1.32 -5.12
CA GLY A 132 -5.72 -2.66 -5.69
C GLY A 132 -4.79 -2.73 -6.89
N GLN A 133 -4.84 -1.73 -7.77
CA GLN A 133 -3.94 -1.65 -8.92
C GLN A 133 -2.48 -1.55 -8.49
N ILE A 134 -2.20 -0.73 -7.48
CA ILE A 134 -0.84 -0.57 -6.94
C ILE A 134 -0.35 -1.88 -6.34
N LEU A 135 -1.21 -2.57 -5.57
CA LEU A 135 -0.85 -3.85 -4.97
C LEU A 135 -0.51 -4.89 -6.03
N MET A 136 -1.30 -4.96 -7.10
CA MET A 136 -1.02 -5.88 -8.20
C MET A 136 0.28 -5.53 -8.93
N LYS A 137 0.54 -4.25 -9.10
CA LYS A 137 1.80 -3.78 -9.70
C LYS A 137 3.00 -4.14 -8.84
N VAL A 138 2.93 -3.86 -7.54
CA VAL A 138 4.01 -4.19 -6.61
C VAL A 138 4.21 -5.69 -6.54
N ARG A 139 3.13 -6.47 -6.51
CA ARG A 139 3.21 -7.92 -6.55
C ARG A 139 3.98 -8.42 -7.78
N SER A 140 3.69 -7.86 -8.94
CA SER A 140 4.37 -8.20 -10.18
C SER A 140 5.86 -7.88 -10.11
N GLU A 141 6.20 -6.69 -9.60
CA GLU A 141 7.60 -6.28 -9.43
C GLU A 141 8.35 -7.22 -8.48
N LEU A 142 7.73 -7.57 -7.35
CA LEU A 142 8.35 -8.47 -6.37
C LEU A 142 8.51 -9.88 -6.92
N ARG A 143 7.57 -10.35 -7.70
CA ARG A 143 7.65 -11.66 -8.36
C ARG A 143 8.83 -11.70 -9.31
N ASN A 144 8.99 -10.69 -10.13
CA ASN A 144 10.08 -10.60 -11.10
C ASN A 144 11.43 -10.49 -10.40
N SER A 145 11.52 -9.68 -9.36
CA SER A 145 12.75 -9.53 -8.58
C SER A 145 13.16 -10.84 -7.90
N THR A 146 12.18 -11.55 -7.32
CA THR A 146 12.43 -12.83 -6.68
C THR A 146 12.89 -13.87 -7.70
N SER A 147 12.28 -13.87 -8.88
CA SER A 147 12.68 -14.76 -9.97
C SER A 147 14.10 -14.48 -10.43
N GLU A 148 14.47 -13.20 -10.59
CA GLU A 148 15.82 -12.81 -10.95
C GLU A 148 16.84 -13.22 -9.88
N ASN A 149 16.49 -13.05 -8.62
CA ASN A 149 17.35 -13.42 -7.50
C ASN A 149 17.39 -14.93 -7.27
N GLY A 150 16.34 -15.63 -7.65
CA GLY A 150 16.23 -17.08 -7.54
C GLY A 150 17.06 -17.82 -8.59
N ASN A 151 17.31 -17.19 -9.70
CA ASN A 151 18.21 -17.71 -10.72
C ASN A 151 19.53 -16.96 -10.60
N PRO A 152 20.58 -17.58 -10.07
CA PRO A 152 21.87 -16.92 -10.07
C PRO A 152 22.19 -16.57 -11.52
N PRO A 153 22.66 -15.34 -11.77
CA PRO A 153 23.04 -14.97 -13.10
C PRO A 153 24.06 -15.97 -13.61
N GLU A 154 23.82 -16.52 -14.79
CA GLU A 154 24.82 -17.34 -15.39
C GLU A 154 26.08 -16.50 -15.46
N ASP A 155 27.12 -17.01 -14.87
CA ASP A 155 28.40 -16.35 -14.93
C ASP A 155 28.84 -16.32 -16.40
N PRO A 156 28.89 -15.15 -17.03
CA PRO A 156 29.29 -15.09 -18.42
C PRO A 156 30.74 -15.49 -18.66
N ALA A 157 31.50 -15.68 -17.56
CA ALA A 157 32.88 -16.16 -17.63
C ALA A 157 32.97 -17.68 -17.55
N SER A 158 31.88 -18.34 -17.27
CA SER A 158 31.86 -19.81 -17.25
C SER A 158 31.42 -20.37 -18.55
#